data_cbae04f40e2cebf44c3ded27525efe8b
#
_entry.id   cbae04f40e2cebf44c3ded27525efe8b
#
_cell.length_a   1.000
_cell.length_b   1.000
_cell.length_c   1.000
_cell.angle_alpha   90.00
_cell.angle_beta   90.00
_cell.angle_gamma   90.00
#
_symmetry.space_group_name_H-M   'P 1'
#
loop_
_entity.id
_entity.type
_entity.pdbx_description
1 polymer ?
#
loop_
_entity_poly.entity_id
_entity_poly.type
_entity_poly.pdbx_seq_one_letter_code
_entity_poly.pdbx_strand_id
1 'polypeptide(L)'
;MKKLLIFCLMVWTSSVFANQVAIRGVQLNQTNGEWTIHVTLEHKDTGWEHYADGWRVVDSNGKELGYRKLWHPHQNEQPFTRGLSGVAIPKGTTTIYVEAHDKVHGWSKQRVKIDLTKSKGDRYLIRTR
;
A
#
# COMPACT_ATOMS: atom_id res chain seq x y z
N MET A 1 12.23 32.01 47.97
CA MET A 1 12.30 31.89 46.48
C MET A 1 11.70 30.54 46.10
N LYS A 2 10.58 30.56 45.40
CA LYS A 2 9.99 29.33 44.89
C LYS A 2 10.60 29.03 43.53
N LYS A 3 11.30 27.91 43.40
CA LYS A 3 11.75 27.38 42.10
C LYS A 3 10.57 26.72 41.41
N LEU A 4 10.17 27.25 40.26
CA LEU A 4 9.18 26.63 39.42
C LEU A 4 9.85 25.49 38.63
N LEU A 5 9.57 24.23 39.00
CA LEU A 5 9.96 23.07 38.23
C LEU A 5 8.95 22.95 37.07
N ILE A 6 9.36 23.34 35.86
CA ILE A 6 8.62 23.05 34.64
C ILE A 6 8.89 21.59 34.29
N PHE A 7 7.92 20.72 34.60
CA PHE A 7 7.93 19.35 34.12
C PHE A 7 7.55 19.38 32.64
N CYS A 8 8.56 19.26 31.75
CA CYS A 8 8.31 19.06 30.33
C CYS A 8 7.77 17.62 30.17
N LEU A 9 6.46 17.51 30.04
CA LEU A 9 5.81 16.24 29.69
C LEU A 9 6.17 15.94 28.23
N MET A 10 7.20 15.12 28.01
CA MET A 10 7.47 14.57 26.69
C MET A 10 6.35 13.60 26.35
N VAL A 11 5.38 14.07 25.60
CA VAL A 11 4.37 13.20 24.99
C VAL A 11 5.07 12.44 23.88
N TRP A 12 5.40 11.20 24.14
CA TRP A 12 5.80 10.26 23.10
C TRP A 12 4.56 9.93 22.27
N THR A 13 4.36 10.64 21.18
CA THR A 13 3.40 10.20 20.18
C THR A 13 3.99 8.97 19.52
N SER A 14 3.58 7.79 19.99
CA SER A 14 3.85 6.55 19.28
C SER A 14 3.25 6.71 17.87
N SER A 15 4.08 6.56 16.86
CA SER A 15 3.68 6.66 15.45
C SER A 15 2.57 5.63 15.18
N VAL A 16 1.34 6.13 14.94
CA VAL A 16 0.17 5.31 14.57
C VAL A 16 0.41 4.47 13.31
N PHE A 17 1.46 4.81 12.54
CA PHE A 17 1.85 4.12 11.30
C PHE A 17 2.55 2.77 11.52
N ALA A 18 3.06 2.47 12.74
CA ALA A 18 3.85 1.26 12.99
C ALA A 18 3.07 -0.05 12.74
N ASN A 19 1.72 -0.03 12.81
CA ASN A 19 0.84 -1.19 12.63
C ASN A 19 0.02 -1.17 11.34
N GLN A 20 0.23 -0.17 10.49
CA GLN A 20 -0.39 -0.12 9.17
C GLN A 20 0.43 -0.92 8.15
N VAL A 21 -0.23 -1.36 7.09
CA VAL A 21 0.44 -2.10 6.02
C VAL A 21 1.41 -1.19 5.28
N ALA A 22 2.67 -1.62 5.17
CA ALA A 22 3.65 -0.97 4.33
C ALA A 22 3.66 -1.59 2.93
N ILE A 23 3.66 -0.76 1.90
CA ILE A 23 3.87 -1.18 0.52
C ILE A 23 5.36 -1.05 0.22
N ARG A 24 6.02 -2.17 -0.01
CA ARG A 24 7.47 -2.21 -0.28
C ARG A 24 7.81 -2.03 -1.74
N GLY A 25 6.92 -2.46 -2.62
CA GLY A 25 7.12 -2.33 -4.05
C GLY A 25 5.88 -2.65 -4.86
N VAL A 26 5.82 -2.09 -6.06
CA VAL A 26 4.76 -2.35 -7.03
C VAL A 26 5.40 -2.62 -8.38
N GLN A 27 5.09 -3.75 -8.98
CA GLN A 27 5.49 -4.09 -10.34
C GLN A 27 4.27 -4.11 -11.23
N LEU A 28 4.31 -3.30 -12.29
CA LEU A 28 3.24 -3.21 -13.28
C LEU A 28 3.76 -3.79 -14.60
N ASN A 29 2.98 -4.69 -15.18
CA ASN A 29 3.27 -5.26 -16.50
C ASN A 29 2.08 -4.98 -17.40
N GLN A 30 2.35 -4.37 -18.56
CA GLN A 30 1.36 -4.21 -19.61
C GLN A 30 1.73 -5.11 -20.79
N THR A 31 0.82 -6.00 -21.15
CA THR A 31 0.98 -6.90 -22.29
C THR A 31 -0.28 -6.82 -23.14
N ASN A 32 -0.13 -6.43 -24.42
CA ASN A 32 -1.26 -6.24 -25.33
C ASN A 32 -2.38 -5.33 -24.76
N GLY A 33 -1.98 -4.28 -24.03
CA GLY A 33 -2.92 -3.34 -23.41
C GLY A 33 -3.51 -3.79 -22.08
N GLU A 34 -3.29 -5.03 -21.67
CA GLU A 34 -3.77 -5.55 -20.39
C GLU A 34 -2.75 -5.34 -19.28
N TRP A 35 -3.23 -4.85 -18.13
CA TRP A 35 -2.41 -4.59 -16.96
C TRP A 35 -2.48 -5.72 -15.94
N THR A 36 -1.29 -6.19 -15.52
CA THR A 36 -1.12 -7.06 -14.37
C THR A 36 -0.24 -6.35 -13.35
N ILE A 37 -0.69 -6.29 -12.11
CA ILE A 37 0.00 -5.56 -11.05
C ILE A 37 0.33 -6.53 -9.92
N HIS A 38 1.60 -6.52 -9.50
CA HIS A 38 2.08 -7.26 -8.33
C HIS A 38 2.49 -6.28 -7.25
N VAL A 39 1.96 -6.47 -6.06
CA VAL A 39 2.22 -5.60 -4.91
C VAL A 39 2.91 -6.41 -3.82
N THR A 40 4.03 -5.89 -3.34
CA THR A 40 4.76 -6.44 -2.21
C THR A 40 4.40 -5.66 -0.96
N LEU A 41 3.84 -6.37 0.01
CA LEU A 41 3.39 -5.82 1.28
C LEU A 41 4.25 -6.33 2.42
N GLU A 42 4.36 -5.52 3.46
CA GLU A 42 4.92 -5.92 4.74
C GLU A 42 4.00 -5.44 5.85
N HIS A 43 3.58 -6.37 6.70
CA HIS A 43 2.74 -6.11 7.84
C HIS A 43 2.92 -7.23 8.86
N LYS A 44 3.05 -6.88 10.13
CA LYS A 44 3.09 -7.88 11.19
C LYS A 44 1.70 -8.45 11.43
N ASP A 45 1.35 -9.47 10.64
CA ASP A 45 0.11 -10.21 10.81
C ASP A 45 0.17 -11.03 12.10
N THR A 46 -0.81 -10.87 12.96
CA THR A 46 -0.86 -11.56 14.26
C THR A 46 -1.89 -12.69 14.31
N GLY A 47 -2.73 -12.79 13.31
CA GLY A 47 -3.78 -13.79 13.19
C GLY A 47 -4.98 -13.25 12.42
N TRP A 48 -6.10 -13.96 12.48
CA TRP A 48 -7.33 -13.61 11.76
C TRP A 48 -7.96 -12.30 12.20
N GLU A 49 -7.62 -11.81 13.37
CA GLU A 49 -8.16 -10.55 13.91
C GLU A 49 -7.41 -9.33 13.40
N HIS A 50 -6.13 -9.49 13.05
CA HIS A 50 -5.30 -8.40 12.55
C HIS A 50 -4.30 -8.90 11.51
N TYR A 51 -4.64 -8.71 10.25
CA TYR A 51 -3.77 -9.04 9.12
C TYR A 51 -4.04 -8.11 7.94
N ALA A 52 -3.08 -8.00 7.03
CA ALA A 52 -3.26 -7.31 5.75
C ALA A 52 -4.25 -8.11 4.91
N ASP A 53 -5.42 -7.55 4.64
CA ASP A 53 -6.54 -8.26 4.01
C ASP A 53 -6.90 -7.78 2.62
N GLY A 54 -6.15 -6.83 2.07
CA GLY A 54 -6.35 -6.39 0.70
C GLY A 54 -5.43 -5.26 0.26
N TRP A 55 -5.40 -5.05 -1.03
CA TRP A 55 -4.85 -3.86 -1.65
C TRP A 55 -5.66 -3.50 -2.89
N ARG A 56 -5.57 -2.27 -3.31
CA ARG A 56 -6.30 -1.77 -4.48
C ARG A 56 -5.50 -0.76 -5.28
N VAL A 57 -5.95 -0.57 -6.51
CA VAL A 57 -5.49 0.48 -7.40
C VAL A 57 -6.62 1.49 -7.56
N VAL A 58 -6.32 2.76 -7.35
CA VAL A 58 -7.27 3.86 -7.52
C VAL A 58 -6.70 4.90 -8.48
N ASP A 59 -7.59 5.64 -9.15
CA ASP A 59 -7.20 6.80 -9.95
C ASP A 59 -7.05 8.07 -9.09
N SER A 60 -6.74 9.20 -9.73
CA SER A 60 -6.57 10.48 -9.03
C SER A 60 -7.85 11.01 -8.38
N ASN A 61 -9.01 10.51 -8.77
CA ASN A 61 -10.31 10.85 -8.18
C ASN A 61 -10.74 9.87 -7.09
N GLY A 62 -9.90 8.89 -6.77
CA GLY A 62 -10.21 7.85 -5.79
C GLY A 62 -11.09 6.72 -6.32
N LYS A 63 -11.35 6.68 -7.63
CA LYS A 63 -12.10 5.57 -8.24
C LYS A 63 -11.27 4.30 -8.22
N GLU A 64 -11.84 3.21 -7.72
CA GLU A 64 -11.20 1.90 -7.70
C GLU A 64 -11.14 1.30 -9.10
N LEU A 65 -9.93 0.96 -9.54
CA LEU A 65 -9.67 0.34 -10.84
C LEU A 65 -9.41 -1.16 -10.72
N GLY A 66 -9.06 -1.62 -9.54
CA GLY A 66 -8.84 -3.03 -9.25
C GLY A 66 -8.66 -3.24 -7.75
N TYR A 67 -9.11 -4.39 -7.29
CA TYR A 67 -9.02 -4.79 -5.88
C TYR A 67 -8.56 -6.23 -5.76
N ARG A 68 -7.54 -6.44 -4.91
CA ARG A 68 -7.06 -7.77 -4.56
C ARG A 68 -7.38 -8.07 -3.11
N LYS A 69 -8.29 -9.01 -2.88
CA LYS A 69 -8.54 -9.52 -1.53
C LYS A 69 -7.46 -10.51 -1.12
N LEU A 70 -6.99 -10.38 0.12
CA LEU A 70 -6.07 -11.32 0.76
C LEU A 70 -6.87 -12.13 1.78
N TRP A 71 -6.84 -13.46 1.63
CA TRP A 71 -7.81 -14.32 2.27
C TRP A 71 -7.38 -14.89 3.61
N HIS A 72 -6.10 -14.70 3.97
CA HIS A 72 -5.55 -15.27 5.20
C HIS A 72 -4.33 -14.49 5.70
N PRO A 73 -4.00 -14.62 7.01
CA PRO A 73 -2.80 -14.02 7.57
C PRO A 73 -1.52 -14.63 6.99
N HIS A 74 -0.47 -13.81 6.90
CA HIS A 74 0.89 -14.19 6.50
C HIS A 74 1.84 -13.98 7.67
N GLN A 75 1.72 -14.78 8.73
CA GLN A 75 2.50 -14.58 9.96
C GLN A 75 3.98 -14.91 9.80
N ASN A 76 4.33 -15.89 8.95
CA ASN A 76 5.67 -16.43 8.78
C ASN A 76 6.29 -16.12 7.41
N GLU A 77 5.60 -15.38 6.57
CA GLU A 77 6.04 -14.99 5.23
C GLU A 77 5.91 -13.48 5.08
N GLN A 78 6.98 -12.77 5.39
CA GLN A 78 7.04 -11.32 5.28
C GLN A 78 8.41 -10.87 4.74
N PRO A 79 8.45 -9.93 3.79
CA PRO A 79 7.33 -9.40 3.02
C PRO A 79 6.75 -10.45 2.05
N PHE A 80 5.55 -10.20 1.57
CA PHE A 80 4.90 -11.11 0.61
C PHE A 80 4.34 -10.34 -0.59
N THR A 81 4.26 -11.02 -1.74
CA THR A 81 3.82 -10.42 -3.02
C THR A 81 2.59 -11.13 -3.54
N ARG A 82 1.60 -10.35 -3.95
CA ARG A 82 0.39 -10.87 -4.60
C ARG A 82 0.05 -10.03 -5.82
N GLY A 83 -0.56 -10.67 -6.82
CA GLY A 83 -0.86 -10.06 -8.10
C GLY A 83 -2.35 -9.96 -8.40
N LEU A 84 -2.67 -9.10 -9.34
CA LEU A 84 -4.00 -8.92 -9.92
C LEU A 84 -3.87 -8.67 -11.41
N SER A 85 -4.51 -9.51 -12.21
CA SER A 85 -4.59 -9.35 -13.67
C SER A 85 -5.86 -8.62 -14.08
N GLY A 86 -5.88 -8.06 -15.28
CA GLY A 86 -7.06 -7.40 -15.82
C GLY A 86 -7.44 -6.11 -15.09
N VAL A 87 -6.46 -5.39 -14.57
CA VAL A 87 -6.72 -4.09 -13.93
C VAL A 87 -7.16 -3.08 -14.99
N ALA A 88 -8.34 -2.49 -14.80
CA ALA A 88 -8.99 -1.62 -15.79
C ALA A 88 -8.47 -0.18 -15.71
N ILE A 89 -7.25 0.05 -16.18
CA ILE A 89 -6.66 1.38 -16.27
C ILE A 89 -7.08 2.01 -17.61
N PRO A 90 -7.89 3.08 -17.61
CA PRO A 90 -8.31 3.73 -18.84
C PRO A 90 -7.12 4.25 -19.65
N LYS A 91 -7.22 4.20 -20.99
CA LYS A 91 -6.25 4.85 -21.87
C LYS A 91 -6.14 6.34 -21.53
N GLY A 92 -4.91 6.86 -21.54
CA GLY A 92 -4.64 8.26 -21.22
C GLY A 92 -4.49 8.55 -19.74
N THR A 93 -4.69 7.57 -18.86
CA THR A 93 -4.41 7.71 -17.43
C THR A 93 -2.92 7.91 -17.21
N THR A 94 -2.56 8.98 -16.52
CA THR A 94 -1.14 9.31 -16.24
C THR A 94 -0.73 8.97 -14.83
N THR A 95 -1.68 8.93 -13.90
CA THR A 95 -1.40 8.73 -12.47
C THR A 95 -2.39 7.76 -11.85
N ILE A 96 -1.87 6.77 -11.13
CA ILE A 96 -2.64 5.87 -10.28
C ILE A 96 -1.97 5.76 -8.90
N TYR A 97 -2.70 5.21 -7.95
CA TYR A 97 -2.22 4.97 -6.59
C TYR A 97 -2.51 3.54 -6.19
N VAL A 98 -1.57 2.93 -5.47
CA VAL A 98 -1.78 1.65 -4.80
C VAL A 98 -1.95 1.90 -3.31
N GLU A 99 -3.00 1.34 -2.75
CA GLU A 99 -3.36 1.45 -1.33
C GLU A 99 -3.52 0.06 -0.74
N ALA A 100 -3.12 -0.11 0.51
CA ALA A 100 -3.21 -1.37 1.22
C ALA A 100 -4.10 -1.25 2.46
N HIS A 101 -4.69 -2.36 2.85
CA HIS A 101 -5.71 -2.43 3.91
C HIS A 101 -5.36 -3.50 4.94
N ASP A 102 -5.57 -3.22 6.20
CA ASP A 102 -5.60 -4.22 7.27
C ASP A 102 -6.94 -4.18 8.02
N LYS A 103 -7.26 -5.28 8.70
CA LYS A 103 -8.58 -5.44 9.35
C LYS A 103 -8.83 -4.49 10.50
N VAL A 104 -7.79 -3.96 11.13
CA VAL A 104 -7.91 -3.08 12.31
C VAL A 104 -7.89 -1.61 11.92
N HIS A 105 -6.93 -1.21 11.06
CA HIS A 105 -6.67 0.20 10.75
C HIS A 105 -7.33 0.67 9.46
N GLY A 106 -7.85 -0.27 8.65
CA GLY A 106 -8.45 0.07 7.35
C GLY A 106 -7.39 0.39 6.29
N TRP A 107 -7.72 1.30 5.39
CA TRP A 107 -6.79 1.73 4.35
C TRP A 107 -5.60 2.48 4.95
N SER A 108 -4.40 2.01 4.63
CA SER A 108 -3.17 2.66 5.06
C SER A 108 -3.08 4.07 4.48
N LYS A 109 -2.63 5.02 5.29
CA LYS A 109 -2.39 6.40 4.84
C LYS A 109 -1.22 6.51 3.88
N GLN A 110 -0.24 5.61 4.01
CA GLN A 110 0.85 5.50 3.06
C GLN A 110 0.37 4.76 1.81
N ARG A 111 0.42 5.45 0.68
CA ARG A 111 0.11 4.87 -0.63
C ARG A 111 1.27 5.10 -1.59
N VAL A 112 1.34 4.31 -2.64
CA VAL A 112 2.34 4.47 -3.69
C VAL A 112 1.72 5.22 -4.86
N LYS A 113 2.26 6.40 -5.16
CA LYS A 113 1.91 7.17 -6.36
C LYS A 113 2.72 6.63 -7.54
N ILE A 114 2.04 6.31 -8.61
CA ILE A 114 2.65 5.76 -9.81
C ILE A 114 2.39 6.71 -10.98
N ASP A 115 3.47 7.22 -11.57
CA ASP A 115 3.43 7.98 -12.81
C ASP A 115 3.57 7.00 -13.97
N LEU A 116 2.49 6.77 -14.69
CA LEU A 116 2.44 5.81 -15.81
C LEU A 116 3.21 6.28 -17.04
N THR A 117 3.69 7.52 -17.06
CA THR A 117 4.55 8.05 -18.14
C THR A 117 6.03 7.71 -17.93
N LYS A 118 6.39 7.14 -16.79
CA LYS A 118 7.76 6.77 -16.44
C LYS A 118 7.87 5.28 -16.18
N SER A 119 8.96 4.66 -16.62
CA SER A 119 9.18 3.22 -16.44
C SER A 119 9.52 2.80 -15.01
N LYS A 120 9.94 3.74 -14.17
CA LYS A 120 10.25 3.49 -12.76
C LYS A 120 10.11 4.75 -11.92
N GLY A 121 9.93 4.59 -10.64
CA GLY A 121 9.89 5.66 -9.65
C GLY A 121 10.06 5.12 -8.25
N ASP A 122 9.61 5.89 -7.24
CA ASP A 122 9.67 5.46 -5.85
C ASP A 122 8.75 4.27 -5.63
N ARG A 123 9.35 3.12 -5.34
CA ARG A 123 8.70 1.84 -5.04
C ARG A 123 7.88 1.24 -6.20
N TYR A 124 8.12 1.65 -7.44
CA TYR A 124 7.47 0.99 -8.57
C TYR A 124 8.37 0.81 -9.79
N LEU A 125 8.04 -0.18 -10.59
CA LEU A 125 8.65 -0.51 -11.86
C LEU A 125 7.55 -0.88 -12.86
N ILE A 126 7.62 -0.31 -14.07
CA ILE A 126 6.68 -0.59 -15.17
C ILE A 126 7.41 -1.27 -16.30
N ARG A 127 6.87 -2.39 -16.75
CA ARG A 127 7.31 -3.09 -17.96
C ARG A 127 6.17 -3.16 -18.96
N THR A 128 6.47 -2.83 -20.19
CA THR A 128 5.53 -2.93 -21.32
C THR A 128 6.08 -3.89 -22.36
N ARG A 129 5.19 -4.69 -22.96
CA ARG A 129 5.50 -5.60 -24.05
C ARG A 129 4.50 -5.45 -25.19
#